data_cc60e90e221043959dad5d2ffa1f900c
#
_entry.id   cc60e90e221043959dad5d2ffa1f900c
#
_cell.length_a   1.000
_cell.length_b   1.000
_cell.length_c   1.000
_cell.angle_alpha   90.00
_cell.angle_beta   90.00
_cell.angle_gamma   90.00
#
_symmetry.space_group_name_H-M   'P 1'
#
loop_
_entity.id
_entity.type
_entity.pdbx_description
1 polymer ?
#
loop_
_entity_poly.entity_id
_entity_poly.type
_entity_poly.pdbx_seq_one_letter_code
_entity_poly.pdbx_strand_id
1 'polypeptide(L)'
;YEITRFITKKIRLSFDHTNQLSSSIISKKMIHEYGDRDVVKRSVRSFLKTLVHFKILEQTGTQKYHLMNKPSMSNEQVKNFLLLYSKVFLKSAMIDLSNIDSSLLYFFKEIDLKEVAKEYHSKEWEYIRDVNRNQLLLKR
;
A
#
# COMPACT_ATOMS: atom_id res chain seq x y z
N TYR A 1 -8.64 7.60 2.69
CA TYR A 1 -7.83 6.43 3.08
C TYR A 1 -8.59 5.12 2.93
N GLU A 2 -9.80 5.04 3.44
CA GLU A 2 -10.61 3.83 3.36
C GLU A 2 -10.87 3.41 1.91
N ILE A 3 -11.24 4.35 1.05
CA ILE A 3 -11.44 4.10 -0.38
C ILE A 3 -10.14 3.62 -1.04
N THR A 4 -9.02 4.27 -0.77
CA THR A 4 -7.72 3.88 -1.31
C THR A 4 -7.34 2.47 -0.88
N ARG A 5 -7.52 2.15 0.38
CA ARG A 5 -7.27 0.82 0.93
C ARG A 5 -8.13 -0.24 0.25
N PHE A 6 -9.42 0.06 0.06
CA PHE A 6 -10.36 -0.85 -0.59
C PHE A 6 -9.99 -1.06 -2.08
N ILE A 7 -9.68 0.02 -2.80
CA ILE A 7 -9.24 -0.06 -4.21
C ILE A 7 -7.99 -0.93 -4.33
N THR A 8 -6.98 -0.69 -3.51
CA THR A 8 -5.73 -1.45 -3.52
C THR A 8 -6.00 -2.94 -3.31
N LYS A 9 -6.85 -3.27 -2.35
CA LYS A 9 -7.22 -4.66 -2.06
C LYS A 9 -7.94 -5.31 -3.25
N LYS A 10 -8.88 -4.58 -3.88
CA LYS A 10 -9.63 -5.10 -5.04
C LYS A 10 -8.74 -5.25 -6.26
N ILE A 11 -7.81 -4.34 -6.50
CA ILE A 11 -6.84 -4.45 -7.57
C ILE A 11 -5.99 -5.72 -7.36
N ARG A 12 -5.46 -5.92 -6.17
CA ARG A 12 -4.66 -7.11 -5.85
C ARG A 12 -5.40 -8.41 -6.14
N LEU A 13 -6.68 -8.49 -5.77
CA LEU A 13 -7.50 -9.69 -5.93
C LEU A 13 -8.04 -9.88 -7.35
N SER A 14 -7.92 -8.88 -8.21
CA SER A 14 -8.52 -8.88 -9.55
C SER A 14 -7.53 -9.20 -10.66
N PHE A 15 -6.23 -9.30 -10.36
CA PHE A 15 -5.26 -9.78 -11.34
C PHE A 15 -5.52 -11.24 -11.68
N ASP A 16 -5.49 -11.54 -12.99
CA ASP A 16 -5.54 -12.93 -13.43
C ASP A 16 -4.15 -13.60 -13.34
N HIS A 17 -4.08 -14.87 -13.76
CA HIS A 17 -2.83 -15.63 -13.72
C HIS A 17 -1.74 -15.06 -14.64
N THR A 18 -2.09 -14.17 -15.58
CA THR A 18 -1.14 -13.49 -16.47
C THR A 18 -0.79 -12.08 -15.99
N ASN A 19 -1.17 -11.72 -14.77
CA ASN A 19 -1.00 -10.38 -14.17
C ASN A 19 -1.72 -9.28 -14.94
N GLN A 20 -2.85 -9.61 -15.57
CA GLN A 20 -3.71 -8.65 -16.26
C GLN A 20 -4.90 -8.26 -15.39
N LEU A 21 -5.37 -7.04 -15.59
CA LEU A 21 -6.43 -6.42 -14.79
C LEU A 21 -7.39 -5.68 -15.71
N SER A 22 -8.69 -5.81 -15.44
CA SER A 22 -9.72 -5.02 -16.09
C SER A 22 -10.24 -3.91 -15.17
N SER A 23 -10.19 -2.66 -15.61
CA SER A 23 -10.70 -1.54 -14.84
C SER A 23 -12.22 -1.59 -14.68
N SER A 24 -12.94 -2.20 -15.64
CA SER A 24 -14.40 -2.35 -15.54
C SER A 24 -14.80 -3.25 -14.36
N ILE A 25 -14.03 -4.30 -14.10
CA ILE A 25 -14.27 -5.20 -12.94
C ILE A 25 -14.04 -4.45 -11.64
N ILE A 26 -12.96 -3.67 -11.54
CA ILE A 26 -12.67 -2.85 -10.36
C ILE A 26 -13.80 -1.84 -10.13
N SER A 27 -14.22 -1.14 -11.18
CA SER A 27 -15.29 -0.15 -11.08
C SER A 27 -16.60 -0.77 -10.60
N LYS A 28 -16.95 -1.95 -11.09
CA LYS A 28 -18.15 -2.68 -10.64
C LYS A 28 -18.10 -3.02 -9.16
N LYS A 29 -16.95 -3.51 -8.68
CA LYS A 29 -16.76 -3.83 -7.27
C LYS A 29 -16.84 -2.60 -6.38
N MET A 30 -16.27 -1.48 -6.84
CA MET A 30 -16.31 -0.22 -6.11
C MET A 30 -17.73 0.37 -6.06
N ILE A 31 -18.47 0.30 -7.17
CA ILE A 31 -19.87 0.74 -7.23
C ILE A 31 -20.74 -0.11 -6.31
N HIS A 32 -20.50 -1.42 -6.26
CA HIS A 32 -21.22 -2.32 -5.35
C HIS A 32 -21.03 -1.91 -3.88
N GLU A 33 -19.81 -1.52 -3.49
CA GLU A 33 -19.48 -1.16 -2.11
C GLU A 33 -19.89 0.26 -1.73
N TYR A 34 -19.66 1.24 -2.62
CA TYR A 34 -19.81 2.66 -2.31
C TYR A 34 -20.93 3.35 -3.07
N GLY A 35 -21.64 2.64 -3.96
CA GLY A 35 -22.71 3.20 -4.79
C GLY A 35 -22.23 3.74 -6.13
N ASP A 36 -23.19 3.91 -7.05
CA ASP A 36 -22.94 4.42 -8.40
C ASP A 36 -22.88 5.94 -8.37
N ARG A 37 -21.71 6.49 -8.01
CA ARG A 37 -21.45 7.92 -7.94
C ARG A 37 -20.22 8.26 -8.77
N ASP A 38 -20.25 9.45 -9.39
CA ASP A 38 -19.13 9.91 -10.22
C ASP A 38 -17.81 10.00 -9.45
N VAL A 39 -17.86 10.37 -8.17
CA VAL A 39 -16.66 10.45 -7.34
C VAL A 39 -16.00 9.09 -7.18
N VAL A 40 -16.78 8.01 -7.08
CA VAL A 40 -16.26 6.63 -6.98
C VAL A 40 -15.57 6.21 -8.28
N LYS A 41 -16.24 6.46 -9.41
CA LYS A 41 -15.68 6.14 -10.74
C LYS A 41 -14.41 6.94 -11.03
N ARG A 42 -14.37 8.22 -10.67
CA ARG A 42 -13.18 9.06 -10.82
C ARG A 42 -12.04 8.61 -9.94
N SER A 43 -12.33 8.15 -8.72
CA SER A 43 -11.32 7.62 -7.81
C SER A 43 -10.62 6.40 -8.40
N VAL A 44 -11.36 5.47 -9.01
CA VAL A 44 -10.78 4.31 -9.68
C VAL A 44 -9.87 4.72 -10.82
N ARG A 45 -10.35 5.59 -11.71
CA ARG A 45 -9.58 6.08 -12.85
C ARG A 45 -8.32 6.82 -12.43
N SER A 46 -8.44 7.69 -11.45
CA SER A 46 -7.32 8.47 -10.91
C SER A 46 -6.27 7.56 -10.27
N PHE A 47 -6.70 6.56 -9.52
CA PHE A 47 -5.80 5.62 -8.86
C PHE A 47 -5.04 4.77 -9.89
N LEU A 48 -5.73 4.22 -10.88
CA LEU A 48 -5.09 3.45 -11.96
C LEU A 48 -4.12 4.31 -12.77
N LYS A 49 -4.50 5.54 -13.08
CA LYS A 49 -3.63 6.50 -13.79
C LYS A 49 -2.36 6.79 -12.99
N THR A 50 -2.47 6.92 -11.68
CA THR A 50 -1.32 7.11 -10.79
C THR A 50 -0.38 5.91 -10.85
N LEU A 51 -0.91 4.70 -10.83
CA LEU A 51 -0.10 3.48 -10.91
C LEU A 51 0.60 3.36 -12.28
N VAL A 52 -0.06 3.78 -13.35
CA VAL A 52 0.58 3.84 -14.69
C VAL A 52 1.68 4.89 -14.71
N HIS A 53 1.44 6.06 -14.11
CA HIS A 53 2.44 7.13 -14.04
C HIS A 53 3.71 6.67 -13.32
N PHE A 54 3.57 5.89 -12.25
CA PHE A 54 4.72 5.34 -11.52
C PHE A 54 5.27 4.05 -12.14
N LYS A 55 4.77 3.64 -13.31
CA LYS A 55 5.22 2.45 -14.04
C LYS A 55 5.01 1.15 -13.28
N ILE A 56 4.05 1.12 -12.37
CA ILE A 56 3.61 -0.09 -11.66
C ILE A 56 2.66 -0.88 -12.56
N LEU A 57 1.80 -0.19 -13.29
CA LEU A 57 0.92 -0.76 -14.30
C LEU A 57 1.26 -0.21 -15.68
N GLU A 58 1.02 -1.02 -16.72
CA GLU A 58 1.02 -0.60 -18.12
C GLU A 58 -0.38 -0.78 -18.68
N GLN A 59 -0.90 0.24 -19.35
CA GLN A 59 -2.18 0.13 -20.02
C GLN A 59 -1.97 -0.57 -21.37
N THR A 60 -2.57 -1.75 -21.55
CA THR A 60 -2.41 -2.58 -22.72
C THR A 60 -3.57 -2.49 -23.71
N GLY A 61 -4.64 -1.81 -23.32
CA GLY A 61 -5.82 -1.60 -24.16
C GLY A 61 -6.86 -0.79 -23.41
N THR A 62 -8.01 -0.57 -24.02
CA THR A 62 -9.13 0.10 -23.35
C THR A 62 -9.54 -0.70 -22.12
N GLN A 63 -9.45 -0.09 -20.93
CA GLN A 63 -9.79 -0.71 -19.64
C GLN A 63 -8.96 -1.95 -19.29
N LYS A 64 -7.80 -2.14 -19.96
CA LYS A 64 -6.91 -3.28 -19.71
C LYS A 64 -5.56 -2.80 -19.23
N TYR A 65 -5.05 -3.44 -18.18
CA TYR A 65 -3.79 -3.09 -17.53
C TYR A 65 -2.99 -4.35 -17.26
N HIS A 66 -1.67 -4.20 -17.25
CA HIS A 66 -0.74 -5.29 -16.94
C HIS A 66 0.17 -4.84 -15.81
N LEU A 67 0.39 -5.74 -14.83
CA LEU A 67 1.32 -5.48 -13.73
C LEU A 67 2.75 -5.53 -14.24
N MET A 68 3.46 -4.42 -14.06
CA MET A 68 4.88 -4.32 -14.36
C MET A 68 5.72 -4.81 -13.17
N ASN A 69 7.03 -4.65 -13.27
CA ASN A 69 7.91 -4.95 -12.14
C ASN A 69 7.64 -3.99 -10.98
N LYS A 70 7.49 -4.56 -9.78
CA LYS A 70 7.30 -3.75 -8.58
C LYS A 70 8.59 -2.99 -8.26
N PRO A 71 8.53 -1.68 -7.96
CA PRO A 71 9.70 -0.93 -7.54
C PRO A 71 10.16 -1.33 -6.14
N SER A 72 11.47 -1.17 -5.89
CA SER A 72 12.04 -1.36 -4.55
C SER A 72 11.98 -0.07 -3.76
N MET A 73 11.80 -0.17 -2.44
CA MET A 73 11.98 0.94 -1.52
C MET A 73 13.32 0.81 -0.80
N SER A 74 14.06 1.91 -0.68
CA SER A 74 15.25 1.96 0.17
C SER A 74 14.84 1.91 1.65
N ASN A 75 15.78 1.57 2.52
CA ASN A 75 15.51 1.57 3.96
C ASN A 75 15.09 2.96 4.47
N GLU A 76 15.66 4.02 3.92
CA GLU A 76 15.26 5.38 4.24
C GLU A 76 13.83 5.69 3.83
N GLN A 77 13.42 5.25 2.63
CA GLN A 77 12.03 5.41 2.16
C GLN A 77 11.06 4.63 3.05
N VAL A 78 11.41 3.41 3.45
CA VAL A 78 10.59 2.61 4.37
C VAL A 78 10.50 3.28 5.74
N LYS A 79 11.61 3.81 6.24
CA LYS A 79 11.61 4.61 7.49
C LYS A 79 10.63 5.79 7.39
N ASN A 80 10.70 6.56 6.32
CA ASN A 80 9.81 7.70 6.12
C ASN A 80 8.35 7.27 6.00
N PHE A 81 8.10 6.14 5.34
CA PHE A 81 6.76 5.56 5.28
C PHE A 81 6.24 5.22 6.68
N LEU A 82 7.04 4.57 7.52
CA LEU A 82 6.63 4.18 8.87
C LEU A 82 6.33 5.39 9.75
N LEU A 83 7.14 6.45 9.65
CA LEU A 83 6.90 7.70 10.38
C LEU A 83 5.59 8.35 9.94
N LEU A 84 5.35 8.40 8.63
CA LEU A 84 4.12 8.96 8.08
C LEU A 84 2.91 8.10 8.46
N TYR A 85 3.04 6.79 8.39
CA TYR A 85 2.00 5.84 8.75
C TYR A 85 1.55 6.02 10.20
N SER A 86 2.51 6.16 11.12
CA SER A 86 2.22 6.44 12.52
C SER A 86 1.47 7.75 12.71
N LYS A 87 1.92 8.80 12.04
CA LYS A 87 1.37 10.15 12.21
C LYS A 87 -0.01 10.30 11.60
N VAL A 88 -0.22 9.79 10.40
CA VAL A 88 -1.44 10.03 9.61
C VAL A 88 -2.50 8.96 9.84
N PHE A 89 -2.10 7.69 9.84
CA PHE A 89 -3.07 6.59 9.86
C PHE A 89 -3.30 6.04 11.27
N LEU A 90 -2.26 5.79 12.04
CA LEU A 90 -2.39 5.28 13.40
C LEU A 90 -2.65 6.37 14.42
N LYS A 91 -2.14 7.57 14.18
CA LYS A 91 -2.16 8.69 15.14
C LYS A 91 -1.63 8.27 16.50
N SER A 92 -0.61 7.43 16.52
CA SER A 92 -0.01 6.83 17.69
C SER A 92 1.50 6.81 17.55
N ALA A 93 2.23 6.96 18.66
CA ALA A 93 3.68 6.81 18.68
C ALA A 93 4.14 5.36 18.60
N MET A 94 3.21 4.40 18.71
CA MET A 94 3.55 2.98 18.68
C MET A 94 3.07 2.34 17.38
N ILE A 95 3.97 1.59 16.73
CA ILE A 95 3.64 0.80 15.54
C ILE A 95 3.87 -0.67 15.87
N ASP A 96 2.85 -1.50 15.69
CA ASP A 96 3.00 -2.95 15.72
C ASP A 96 3.34 -3.44 14.31
N LEU A 97 4.58 -3.89 14.11
CA LEU A 97 5.06 -4.34 12.80
C LEU A 97 4.31 -5.56 12.28
N SER A 98 3.71 -6.34 13.17
CA SER A 98 2.91 -7.52 12.79
C SER A 98 1.55 -7.16 12.22
N ASN A 99 1.06 -5.93 12.45
CA ASN A 99 -0.28 -5.48 12.09
C ASN A 99 -0.28 -4.32 11.09
N ILE A 100 0.83 -4.09 10.39
CA ILE A 100 0.86 -3.09 9.33
C ILE A 100 -0.05 -3.56 8.19
N ASP A 101 -0.83 -2.62 7.66
CA ASP A 101 -1.70 -2.90 6.52
C ASP A 101 -0.87 -3.25 5.28
N SER A 102 -0.76 -4.53 4.98
CA SER A 102 0.02 -5.04 3.86
C SER A 102 -0.47 -4.53 2.50
N SER A 103 -1.73 -4.10 2.40
CA SER A 103 -2.26 -3.57 1.13
C SER A 103 -1.59 -2.26 0.73
N LEU A 104 -1.09 -1.47 1.68
CA LEU A 104 -0.36 -0.23 1.39
C LEU A 104 1.00 -0.50 0.74
N LEU A 105 1.58 -1.66 0.97
CA LEU A 105 2.92 -2.04 0.48
C LEU A 105 2.87 -3.01 -0.70
N TYR A 106 1.69 -3.40 -1.14
CA TYR A 106 1.51 -4.42 -2.17
C TYR A 106 2.23 -4.11 -3.48
N PHE A 107 2.27 -2.83 -3.87
CA PHE A 107 2.84 -2.41 -5.16
C PHE A 107 4.37 -2.26 -5.13
N PHE A 108 5.00 -2.57 -4.02
CA PHE A 108 6.47 -2.55 -3.87
C PHE A 108 7.00 -3.97 -3.75
N LYS A 109 8.30 -4.14 -4.06
CA LYS A 109 8.98 -5.40 -3.79
C LYS A 109 8.97 -5.66 -2.28
N GLU A 110 9.10 -6.94 -1.92
CA GLU A 110 9.12 -7.35 -0.52
C GLU A 110 10.07 -6.49 0.32
N ILE A 111 9.58 -6.07 1.48
CA ILE A 111 10.28 -5.16 2.37
C ILE A 111 10.60 -5.92 3.66
N ASP A 112 11.86 -5.88 4.08
CA ASP A 112 12.27 -6.40 5.39
C ASP A 112 12.11 -5.32 6.45
N LEU A 113 10.93 -5.29 7.08
CA LEU A 113 10.62 -4.32 8.12
C LEU A 113 11.52 -4.46 9.36
N LYS A 114 11.95 -5.67 9.65
CA LYS A 114 12.83 -5.92 10.81
C LYS A 114 14.21 -5.32 10.60
N GLU A 115 14.74 -5.41 9.39
CA GLU A 115 16.02 -4.78 9.04
C GLU A 115 15.95 -3.27 9.23
N VAL A 116 14.90 -2.62 8.71
CA VAL A 116 14.69 -1.19 8.87
C VAL A 116 14.51 -0.83 10.34
N ALA A 117 13.75 -1.61 11.09
CA ALA A 117 13.56 -1.38 12.52
C ALA A 117 14.88 -1.38 13.29
N LYS A 118 15.77 -2.32 12.99
CA LYS A 118 17.08 -2.41 13.63
C LYS A 118 18.01 -1.27 13.22
N GLU A 119 18.01 -0.90 11.94
CA GLU A 119 18.88 0.15 11.42
C GLU A 119 18.64 1.49 12.10
N TYR A 120 17.39 1.84 12.33
CA TYR A 120 17.01 3.13 12.93
C TYR A 120 16.69 3.03 14.43
N HIS A 121 16.98 1.91 15.05
CA HIS A 121 16.85 1.75 16.50
C HIS A 121 17.73 2.78 17.21
N SER A 122 17.18 3.41 18.25
CA SER A 122 17.78 4.51 19.01
C SER A 122 17.95 5.83 18.24
N LYS A 123 17.69 5.84 16.93
CA LYS A 123 17.72 7.07 16.11
C LYS A 123 16.32 7.66 15.94
N GLU A 124 15.39 6.89 15.40
CA GLU A 124 14.03 7.34 15.13
C GLU A 124 13.01 6.72 16.09
N TRP A 125 13.31 5.55 16.62
CA TRP A 125 12.43 4.81 17.52
C TRP A 125 13.22 3.86 18.41
N GLU A 126 12.53 3.29 19.42
CA GLU A 126 13.00 2.11 20.14
C GLU A 126 12.32 0.88 19.53
N TYR A 127 13.11 -0.08 19.08
CA TYR A 127 12.60 -1.34 18.55
C TYR A 127 12.48 -2.34 19.69
N ILE A 128 11.24 -2.70 20.03
CA ILE A 128 10.91 -3.63 21.11
C ILE A 128 10.59 -4.97 20.48
N ARG A 129 11.44 -5.96 20.72
CA ARG A 129 11.27 -7.31 20.20
C ARG A 129 11.37 -8.33 21.31
N ASP A 130 10.31 -9.11 21.51
CA ASP A 130 10.30 -10.30 22.35
C ASP A 130 9.35 -11.35 21.75
N VAL A 131 9.04 -12.42 22.50
CA VAL A 131 8.18 -13.51 22.03
C VAL A 131 6.80 -13.01 21.59
N ASN A 132 6.27 -11.97 22.25
CA ASN A 132 4.92 -11.48 22.05
C ASN A 132 4.86 -10.09 21.42
N ARG A 133 6.01 -9.42 21.21
CA ARG A 133 6.04 -8.04 20.71
C ARG A 133 7.04 -7.88 19.58
N ASN A 134 6.62 -7.10 18.60
CA ASN A 134 7.45 -6.67 17.48
C ASN A 134 7.00 -5.25 17.13
N GLN A 135 7.45 -4.29 17.96
CA GLN A 135 6.87 -2.94 18.01
C GLN A 135 7.95 -1.88 17.89
N LEU A 136 7.57 -0.75 17.30
CA LEU A 136 8.36 0.47 17.27
C LEU A 136 7.70 1.50 18.19
N LEU A 137 8.47 2.04 19.12
CA LEU A 137 8.06 3.19 19.93
C LEU A 137 8.79 4.42 19.41
N LEU A 138 8.06 5.30 18.72
CA LEU A 138 8.63 6.46 18.05
C LEU A 138 9.08 7.52 19.04
N LYS A 139 10.20 8.15 18.75
CA LYS A 139 10.69 9.31 19.49
C LYS A 139 9.87 10.55 19.09
N ARG A 140 9.54 11.35 20.06
CA ARG A 140 8.83 12.62 19.87
C ARG A 140 9.58 13.76 20.51
#